data_8e2a14a59ba426e2ed55e545b7672804
#
_entry.id   8e2a14a59ba426e2ed55e545b7672804
#
_cell.length_a   1.000
_cell.length_b   1.000
_cell.length_c   1.000
_cell.angle_alpha   90.00
_cell.angle_beta   90.00
_cell.angle_gamma   90.00
#
_symmetry.space_group_name_H-M   'P 1'
#
loop_
_entity.id
_entity.type
_entity.pdbx_description
1 polymer ?
#
loop_
_entity_poly.entity_id
_entity_poly.type
_entity_poly.pdbx_seq_one_letter_code
_entity_poly.pdbx_strand_id
1 'polypeptide(L)'
;MSGSLQVPLQITLRNVAHSDALAEEIGRRTAKLGTFHPRLTGCRVTVERMSAHQRHGQQYRIRVDVHAPGQPELVVDRSHGEDLAVAVRDAFDAMDRMVDELARKPRGMAGGAA
;
A
#
# COMPACT_ATOMS: atom_id res chain seq x y z
N MET A 1 -3.48 23.94 7.37
CA MET A 1 -3.37 23.71 7.27
C MET A 1 -3.03 22.70 6.81
N SER A 2 -2.53 22.47 6.48
CA SER A 2 -1.97 21.71 6.10
C SER A 2 -2.35 20.39 6.15
N GLY A 3 -2.30 19.65 6.77
CA GLY A 3 -2.61 18.30 6.85
C GLY A 3 -3.84 17.88 6.20
N SER A 4 -4.51 18.76 5.66
CA SER A 4 -5.75 18.40 5.07
C SER A 4 -5.62 17.44 3.92
N LEU A 5 -4.42 17.25 3.40
CA LEU A 5 -4.25 16.37 2.27
C LEU A 5 -3.78 14.99 2.64
N GLN A 6 -3.81 14.68 3.91
CA GLN A 6 -3.38 13.35 4.29
C GLN A 6 -4.39 12.31 3.90
N VAL A 7 -3.89 11.21 3.40
CA VAL A 7 -4.74 10.07 3.07
C VAL A 7 -5.06 9.33 4.36
N PRO A 8 -6.32 9.12 4.69
CA PRO A 8 -6.65 8.31 5.86
C PRO A 8 -6.02 6.93 5.75
N LEU A 9 -5.37 6.52 6.81
CA LEU A 9 -4.62 5.28 6.82
C LEU A 9 -5.11 4.38 7.94
N GLN A 10 -5.32 3.12 7.61
CA GLN A 10 -5.67 2.12 8.59
C GLN A 10 -4.64 1.00 8.49
N ILE A 11 -4.05 0.64 9.62
CA ILE A 11 -3.04 -0.41 9.66
C ILE A 11 -3.58 -1.58 10.47
N THR A 12 -3.46 -2.77 9.94
CA THR A 12 -3.83 -4.00 10.64
C THR A 12 -2.59 -4.87 10.74
N LEU A 13 -2.31 -5.36 11.93
CA LEU A 13 -1.16 -6.24 12.14
C LEU A 13 -1.65 -7.62 12.55
N ARG A 14 -1.10 -8.65 11.94
CA ARG A 14 -1.44 -10.03 12.25
C ARG A 14 -0.17 -10.78 12.56
N ASN A 15 -0.03 -11.24 13.78
CA ASN A 15 1.17 -11.94 14.24
C ASN A 15 2.42 -11.08 14.14
N VAL A 16 2.24 -9.78 14.19
CA VAL A 16 3.33 -8.81 14.15
C VAL A 16 3.12 -7.88 15.32
N ALA A 17 4.12 -7.72 16.15
CA ALA A 17 4.00 -6.84 17.29
C ALA A 17 3.96 -5.40 16.82
N HIS A 18 3.20 -4.60 17.54
CA HIS A 18 3.15 -3.18 17.24
C HIS A 18 4.55 -2.58 17.40
N SER A 19 4.88 -1.70 16.50
CA SER A 19 6.16 -1.01 16.51
C SER A 19 5.91 0.40 16.01
N ASP A 20 6.36 1.38 16.78
CA ASP A 20 6.22 2.77 16.35
C ASP A 20 7.02 3.00 15.06
N ALA A 21 8.16 2.36 14.94
CA ALA A 21 8.96 2.53 13.73
C ALA A 21 8.22 2.01 12.51
N LEU A 22 7.55 0.88 12.66
CA LEU A 22 6.79 0.32 11.54
C LEU A 22 5.62 1.24 11.19
N ALA A 23 4.90 1.71 12.19
CA ALA A 23 3.77 2.59 11.94
C ALA A 23 4.23 3.89 11.27
N GLU A 24 5.36 4.43 11.70
CA GLU A 24 5.89 5.64 11.09
C GLU A 24 6.31 5.41 9.66
N GLU A 25 6.93 4.28 9.41
CA GLU A 25 7.36 3.97 8.05
C GLU A 25 6.17 3.83 7.11
N ILE A 26 5.14 3.11 7.54
CA ILE A 26 3.95 2.95 6.75
C ILE A 26 3.28 4.31 6.54
N GLY A 27 3.24 5.12 7.59
CA GLY A 27 2.65 6.45 7.48
C GLY A 27 3.38 7.33 6.48
N ARG A 28 4.71 7.29 6.50
CA ARG A 28 5.49 8.07 5.56
C ARG A 28 5.25 7.64 4.13
N ARG A 29 5.17 6.34 3.91
CA ARG A 29 4.96 5.83 2.56
C ARG A 29 3.57 6.14 2.06
N THR A 30 2.58 6.08 2.96
CA THR A 30 1.21 6.46 2.60
C THR A 30 1.13 7.94 2.27
N ALA A 31 1.78 8.78 3.06
CA ALA A 31 1.77 10.21 2.81
C ALA A 31 2.43 10.54 1.49
N LYS A 32 3.53 9.88 1.17
CA LYS A 32 4.20 10.09 -0.09
C LYS A 32 3.31 9.67 -1.26
N LEU A 33 2.65 8.54 -1.10
CA LEU A 33 1.74 8.07 -2.13
C LEU A 33 0.64 9.11 -2.37
N GLY A 34 0.07 9.65 -1.30
CA GLY A 34 -0.97 10.67 -1.43
C GLY A 34 -0.47 11.96 -2.02
N THR A 35 0.79 12.31 -1.78
CA THR A 35 1.37 13.51 -2.36
C THR A 35 1.43 13.40 -3.88
N PHE A 36 1.83 12.25 -4.39
CA PHE A 36 1.92 12.05 -5.82
C PHE A 36 0.58 11.71 -6.46
N HIS A 37 -0.37 11.24 -5.66
CA HIS A 37 -1.66 10.83 -6.17
C HIS A 37 -2.76 11.44 -5.28
N PRO A 38 -3.00 12.74 -5.43
CA PRO A 38 -3.87 13.45 -4.49
C PRO A 38 -5.33 13.05 -4.55
N ARG A 39 -5.71 12.23 -5.49
CA ARG A 39 -7.11 11.78 -5.56
C ARG A 39 -7.39 10.59 -4.65
N LEU A 40 -6.36 10.03 -4.03
CA LEU A 40 -6.57 8.90 -3.15
C LEU A 40 -7.33 9.33 -1.90
N THR A 41 -8.34 8.57 -1.53
CA THR A 41 -9.20 8.91 -0.41
C THR A 41 -9.06 7.94 0.75
N GLY A 42 -8.28 6.90 0.60
CA GLY A 42 -8.06 5.97 1.70
C GLY A 42 -7.00 4.96 1.37
N CYS A 43 -6.34 4.48 2.42
CA CYS A 43 -5.32 3.46 2.30
C CYS A 43 -5.42 2.52 3.48
N ARG A 44 -5.43 1.24 3.21
CA ARG A 44 -5.46 0.24 4.25
C ARG A 44 -4.27 -0.69 4.04
N VAL A 45 -3.51 -0.90 5.09
CA VAL A 45 -2.33 -1.75 5.02
C VAL A 45 -2.48 -2.87 6.02
N THR A 46 -2.31 -4.10 5.57
CA THR A 46 -2.31 -5.26 6.44
C THR A 46 -0.93 -5.88 6.38
N VAL A 47 -0.33 -6.07 7.54
CA VAL A 47 0.98 -6.71 7.66
C VAL A 47 0.78 -7.99 8.44
N GLU A 48 1.19 -9.08 7.86
CA GLU A 48 1.01 -10.38 8.49
C GLU A 48 2.31 -11.14 8.46
N ARG A 49 2.67 -11.74 9.61
CA ARG A 49 3.80 -12.65 9.63
C ARG A 49 3.26 -14.04 9.44
N MET A 50 3.73 -14.70 8.38
CA MET A 50 3.26 -16.03 8.07
C MET A 50 3.93 -17.04 8.96
N SER A 51 3.24 -18.10 9.28
CA SER A 51 3.83 -19.15 10.06
C SER A 51 4.95 -19.80 9.29
N ALA A 52 6.04 -20.03 9.97
CA ALA A 52 7.17 -20.66 9.33
C ALA A 52 7.13 -22.14 9.63
N HIS A 53 6.32 -22.84 8.96
CA HIS A 53 6.36 -24.26 9.10
C HIS A 53 7.58 -24.82 8.51
N GLN A 54 8.16 -24.08 7.63
CA GLN A 54 9.23 -24.62 6.88
C GLN A 54 10.52 -24.20 7.45
N ARG A 55 11.56 -24.67 6.89
CA ARG A 55 12.86 -24.31 7.29
C ARG A 55 13.25 -22.96 6.79
N HIS A 56 12.38 -22.24 6.16
CA HIS A 56 12.79 -21.00 5.55
C HIS A 56 12.65 -19.79 6.42
N GLY A 57 12.42 -19.88 7.60
CA GLY A 57 12.32 -18.71 8.44
C GLY A 57 11.05 -17.96 8.23
N GLN A 58 11.01 -16.74 8.71
CA GLN A 58 9.79 -15.95 8.72
C GLN A 58 9.54 -15.31 7.39
N GLN A 59 8.29 -15.20 7.04
CA GLN A 59 7.89 -14.48 5.86
C GLN A 59 6.79 -13.53 6.21
N TYR A 60 6.74 -12.43 5.50
CA TYR A 60 5.72 -11.42 5.73
C TYR A 60 4.86 -11.26 4.50
N ARG A 61 3.59 -11.05 4.73
CA ARG A 61 2.64 -10.75 3.69
C ARG A 61 2.15 -9.33 3.90
N ILE A 62 2.26 -8.51 2.87
CA ILE A 62 1.85 -7.13 2.96
C ILE A 62 0.75 -6.91 1.94
N ARG A 63 -0.37 -6.39 2.42
CA ARG A 63 -1.47 -6.05 1.53
C ARG A 63 -1.71 -4.57 1.66
N VAL A 64 -1.75 -3.88 0.54
CA VAL A 64 -2.01 -2.45 0.50
C VAL A 64 -3.23 -2.23 -0.39
N ASP A 65 -4.28 -1.66 0.16
CA ASP A 65 -5.50 -1.34 -0.57
C ASP A 65 -5.62 0.16 -0.63
N VAL A 66 -5.87 0.71 -1.80
CA VAL A 66 -6.11 2.15 -1.90
C VAL A 66 -7.39 2.41 -2.67
N HIS A 67 -7.99 3.53 -2.36
CA HIS A 67 -9.24 3.96 -2.97
C HIS A 67 -9.08 5.32 -3.61
N ALA A 68 -9.72 5.51 -4.75
CA ALA A 68 -9.85 6.81 -5.36
C ALA A 68 -11.27 6.91 -5.92
N PRO A 69 -11.87 8.10 -5.92
CA PRO A 69 -13.26 8.22 -6.35
C PRO A 69 -13.42 7.79 -7.80
N GLY A 70 -14.47 7.04 -8.06
CA GLY A 70 -14.78 6.63 -9.40
C GLY A 70 -13.86 5.58 -9.97
N GLN A 71 -13.00 4.99 -9.15
CA GLN A 71 -12.08 3.98 -9.61
C GLN A 71 -12.26 2.71 -8.81
N PRO A 72 -11.98 1.57 -9.42
CA PRO A 72 -11.97 0.33 -8.65
C PRO A 72 -10.89 0.39 -7.59
N GLU A 73 -11.11 -0.33 -6.53
CA GLU A 73 -10.12 -0.42 -5.49
C GLU A 73 -8.86 -1.09 -6.04
N LEU A 74 -7.71 -0.54 -5.75
CA LEU A 74 -6.45 -1.12 -6.16
C LEU A 74 -5.83 -1.85 -4.99
N VAL A 75 -5.35 -3.05 -5.25
CA VAL A 75 -4.83 -3.91 -4.20
C VAL A 75 -3.47 -4.45 -4.64
N VAL A 76 -2.49 -4.34 -3.76
CA VAL A 76 -1.22 -5.05 -3.89
C VAL A 76 -1.16 -6.03 -2.74
N ASP A 77 -0.86 -7.28 -3.02
CA ASP A 77 -0.80 -8.32 -2.02
C ASP A 77 0.43 -9.15 -2.32
N ARG A 78 1.44 -9.02 -1.49
CA ARG A 78 2.71 -9.65 -1.77
C ARG A 78 3.27 -10.34 -0.55
N SER A 79 3.87 -11.49 -0.78
CA SER A 79 4.65 -12.17 0.25
C SER A 79 6.10 -11.87 0.02
N HIS A 80 6.83 -11.70 1.10
CA HIS A 80 8.23 -11.37 1.00
C HIS A 80 9.00 -12.15 2.05
N GLY A 81 10.29 -12.14 1.93
CA GLY A 81 11.13 -12.89 2.84
C GLY A 81 11.24 -12.26 4.20
N GLU A 82 12.38 -12.35 4.79
CA GLU A 82 12.53 -12.11 6.22
C GLU A 82 12.60 -10.67 6.65
N ASP A 83 12.81 -9.75 5.73
CA ASP A 83 13.03 -8.38 6.10
C ASP A 83 11.73 -7.60 5.96
N LEU A 84 11.13 -7.26 7.09
CA LEU A 84 9.85 -6.58 7.08
C LEU A 84 9.93 -5.21 6.40
N ALA A 85 11.02 -4.48 6.63
CA ALA A 85 11.15 -3.16 6.03
C ALA A 85 11.19 -3.25 4.51
N VAL A 86 11.88 -4.27 3.99
CA VAL A 86 11.94 -4.47 2.56
C VAL A 86 10.58 -4.88 2.02
N ALA A 87 9.86 -5.71 2.77
CA ALA A 87 8.53 -6.15 2.34
C ALA A 87 7.58 -4.94 2.22
N VAL A 88 7.62 -4.07 3.21
CA VAL A 88 6.77 -2.89 3.19
C VAL A 88 7.14 -1.98 2.01
N ARG A 89 8.44 -1.76 1.82
CA ARG A 89 8.88 -0.91 0.72
C ARG A 89 8.44 -1.47 -0.63
N ASP A 90 8.63 -2.75 -0.82
CA ASP A 90 8.26 -3.37 -2.08
C ASP A 90 6.77 -3.26 -2.37
N ALA A 91 5.95 -3.45 -1.34
CA ALA A 91 4.51 -3.36 -1.54
C ALA A 91 4.09 -1.95 -1.93
N PHE A 92 4.67 -0.94 -1.28
CA PHE A 92 4.33 0.44 -1.62
C PHE A 92 4.89 0.85 -2.97
N ASP A 93 6.08 0.36 -3.34
CA ASP A 93 6.63 0.63 -4.66
C ASP A 93 5.72 0.04 -5.74
N ALA A 94 5.22 -1.15 -5.50
CA ALA A 94 4.30 -1.77 -6.45
C ALA A 94 3.00 -0.99 -6.55
N MET A 95 2.49 -0.52 -5.41
CA MET A 95 1.27 0.26 -5.43
C MET A 95 1.48 1.59 -6.14
N ASP A 96 2.62 2.22 -5.90
CA ASP A 96 2.92 3.48 -6.55
C ASP A 96 2.94 3.31 -8.07
N ARG A 97 3.54 2.25 -8.55
CA ARG A 97 3.55 1.99 -9.98
C ARG A 97 2.16 1.72 -10.53
N MET A 98 1.35 1.00 -9.76
CA MET A 98 0.00 0.67 -10.18
C MET A 98 -0.86 1.92 -10.30
N VAL A 99 -0.80 2.79 -9.29
CA VAL A 99 -1.57 4.03 -9.32
C VAL A 99 -1.06 4.95 -10.41
N ASP A 100 0.26 4.99 -10.60
CA ASP A 100 0.85 5.83 -11.62
C ASP A 100 0.41 5.38 -13.01
N GLU A 101 0.38 4.09 -13.23
CA GLU A 101 -0.09 3.58 -14.50
C GLU A 101 -1.54 3.91 -14.76
N LEU A 102 -2.35 3.79 -13.73
CA LEU A 102 -3.76 4.11 -13.85
C LEU A 102 -3.94 5.59 -14.19
N ALA A 103 -3.18 6.45 -13.54
CA ALA A 103 -3.28 7.88 -13.77
C ALA A 103 -2.84 8.26 -15.16
N ARG A 104 -1.91 7.49 -15.74
CA ARG A 104 -1.43 7.80 -17.06
C ARG A 104 -2.31 7.29 -18.17
N LYS A 105 -3.19 6.39 -17.88
CA LYS A 105 -4.07 5.90 -18.92
C LYS A 105 -5.04 6.99 -19.30
N PRO A 106 -5.12 7.30 -20.57
CA PRO A 106 -6.05 8.33 -21.00
C PRO A 106 -7.46 7.87 -20.74
N ARG A 107 -8.17 8.68 -20.00
CA ARG A 107 -9.50 8.34 -19.69
C ARG A 107 -10.34 8.23 -20.90
N GLY A 108 -10.18 9.12 -21.80
CA GLY A 108 -10.89 9.10 -23.02
C GLY A 108 -10.69 7.84 -23.78
N MET A 109 -9.50 7.28 -23.71
CA MET A 109 -9.25 6.09 -24.41
C MET A 109 -10.01 4.97 -23.82
N ALA A 110 -9.99 4.92 -22.54
CA ALA A 110 -10.69 3.88 -21.89
C ALA A 110 -12.13 4.03 -22.16
N GLY A 111 -12.59 5.22 -21.99
CA GLY A 111 -13.96 5.36 -22.21
C GLY A 111 -14.23 5.39 -23.65
N GLY A 112 -13.32 5.99 -24.33
CA GLY A 112 -13.50 6.20 -25.69
C GLY A 112 -13.68 4.96 -26.43
N ALA A 113 -13.24 3.99 -25.87
CA ALA A 113 -13.48 2.78 -26.53
C ALA A 113 -14.94 2.72 -26.80
N ALA A 114 -15.62 3.47 -26.16
CA ALA A 114 -17.02 3.46 -26.38
C ALA A 114 -17.39 3.98 -27.72
#